data_a88d2477b729744d88480bfb344c839d
#
_entry.id   a88d2477b729744d88480bfb344c839d
#
_cell.length_a   1.000
_cell.length_b   1.000
_cell.length_c   1.000
_cell.angle_alpha   90.00
_cell.angle_beta   90.00
_cell.angle_gamma   90.00
#
_symmetry.space_group_name_H-M   'P 1'
#
loop_
_entity.id
_entity.type
_entity.pdbx_description
1 polymer ?
#
loop_
_entity_poly.entity_id
_entity_poly.type
_entity_poly.pdbx_seq_one_letter_code
_entity_poly.pdbx_strand_id
1 'polypeptide(L)'
;DVVGDKQRTWFDDVRIEDGTVRFTDERSGQSQEVKAINVKLALQSLQAPMTVKGDLGWHGEKLDFNAKLTSAKAVLEEQPARLVFAAQNRFVNASFDGNLLVKDGADLEGQITTKSGSVRDLAQWLGTALPVVPGFGPLSVSGQLKTNGNVTSLSNANVGLDGATATGTVAVTT
;
A
#
# COMPACT_ATOMS: atom_id res chain seq x y z
N ASP A 1 -42.61 22.13 -14.86
CA ASP A 1 -41.23 22.12 -14.31
C ASP A 1 -40.92 20.71 -13.80
N VAL A 2 -40.30 19.93 -14.67
CA VAL A 2 -39.74 18.62 -14.28
C VAL A 2 -38.33 18.87 -13.83
N VAL A 3 -38.13 19.05 -12.53
CA VAL A 3 -36.81 19.06 -11.91
C VAL A 3 -36.28 17.62 -12.00
N GLY A 4 -35.36 17.43 -12.93
CA GLY A 4 -34.68 16.14 -13.10
C GLY A 4 -34.01 15.72 -11.81
N ASP A 5 -34.50 14.66 -11.23
CA ASP A 5 -33.90 13.92 -10.13
C ASP A 5 -32.54 13.40 -10.62
N LYS A 6 -31.45 14.11 -10.26
CA LYS A 6 -30.10 13.62 -10.49
C LYS A 6 -29.95 12.39 -9.63
N GLN A 7 -30.08 11.22 -10.21
CA GLN A 7 -29.74 9.94 -9.57
C GLN A 7 -28.34 10.05 -9.00
N ARG A 8 -28.26 10.30 -7.69
CA ARG A 8 -27.03 10.20 -6.93
C ARG A 8 -26.78 8.72 -6.71
N THR A 9 -25.93 8.14 -7.53
CA THR A 9 -25.47 6.77 -7.30
C THR A 9 -24.53 6.77 -6.10
N TRP A 10 -24.98 6.23 -5.00
CA TRP A 10 -24.21 6.06 -3.78
C TRP A 10 -23.63 4.65 -3.74
N PHE A 11 -22.36 4.51 -3.47
CA PHE A 11 -21.70 3.23 -3.24
C PHE A 11 -21.49 3.04 -1.73
N ASP A 12 -22.57 2.90 -0.98
CA ASP A 12 -22.48 2.80 0.48
C ASP A 12 -21.80 1.51 0.96
N ASP A 13 -21.86 0.44 0.17
CA ASP A 13 -21.26 -0.86 0.53
C ASP A 13 -21.01 -1.68 -0.74
N VAL A 14 -19.85 -1.45 -1.37
CA VAL A 14 -19.38 -2.33 -2.44
C VAL A 14 -18.51 -3.41 -1.83
N ARG A 15 -18.82 -4.67 -2.13
CA ARG A 15 -18.07 -5.82 -1.64
C ARG A 15 -17.53 -6.64 -2.79
N ILE A 16 -16.31 -7.10 -2.63
CA ILE A 16 -15.72 -8.18 -3.41
C ILE A 16 -15.52 -9.33 -2.43
N GLU A 17 -16.01 -10.51 -2.76
CA GLU A 17 -15.85 -11.71 -1.96
C GLU A 17 -15.17 -12.80 -2.81
N ASP A 18 -14.14 -13.41 -2.25
CA ASP A 18 -13.35 -14.49 -2.87
C ASP A 18 -12.83 -14.15 -4.28
N GLY A 19 -12.46 -12.88 -4.47
CA GLY A 19 -11.89 -12.42 -5.74
C GLY A 19 -10.53 -13.07 -6.02
N THR A 20 -10.21 -13.22 -7.30
CA THR A 20 -8.88 -13.67 -7.75
C THR A 20 -8.37 -12.73 -8.83
N VAL A 21 -7.14 -12.26 -8.67
CA VAL A 21 -6.44 -11.46 -9.68
C VAL A 21 -5.18 -12.20 -10.10
N ARG A 22 -5.03 -12.42 -11.39
CA ARG A 22 -3.81 -12.95 -11.99
C ARG A 22 -3.09 -11.83 -12.73
N PHE A 23 -1.84 -11.63 -12.38
CA PHE A 23 -0.95 -10.68 -13.00
C PHE A 23 0.17 -11.43 -13.72
N THR A 24 0.35 -11.15 -14.99
CA THR A 24 1.42 -11.74 -15.80
C THR A 24 2.36 -10.63 -16.24
N ASP A 25 3.63 -10.73 -15.86
CA ASP A 25 4.67 -9.86 -16.37
C ASP A 25 5.08 -10.34 -17.76
N GLU A 26 4.74 -9.57 -18.78
CA GLU A 26 5.04 -9.92 -20.19
C GLU A 26 6.55 -9.94 -20.49
N ARG A 27 7.38 -9.28 -19.68
CA ARG A 27 8.84 -9.24 -19.90
C ARG A 27 9.53 -10.48 -19.35
N SER A 28 9.11 -10.95 -18.18
CA SER A 28 9.70 -12.14 -17.54
C SER A 28 8.91 -13.42 -17.78
N GLY A 29 7.67 -13.32 -18.29
CA GLY A 29 6.75 -14.46 -18.43
C GLY A 29 6.25 -15.01 -17.10
N GLN A 30 6.58 -14.38 -15.99
CA GLN A 30 6.14 -14.81 -14.65
C GLN A 30 4.69 -14.40 -14.40
N SER A 31 3.90 -15.34 -13.90
CA SER A 31 2.53 -15.09 -13.48
C SER A 31 2.45 -15.12 -11.96
N GLN A 32 1.91 -14.09 -11.38
CA GLN A 32 1.58 -14.02 -9.96
C GLN A 32 0.06 -14.04 -9.80
N GLU A 33 -0.41 -14.75 -8.78
CA GLU A 33 -1.82 -14.88 -8.50
C GLU A 33 -2.08 -14.44 -7.05
N VAL A 34 -3.02 -13.50 -6.90
CA VAL A 34 -3.58 -13.06 -5.62
C VAL A 34 -4.98 -13.65 -5.52
N LYS A 35 -5.23 -14.41 -4.45
CA LYS A 35 -6.48 -15.17 -4.23
C LYS A 35 -7.21 -14.67 -3.01
N ALA A 36 -8.44 -15.18 -2.85
CA ALA A 36 -9.29 -14.93 -1.68
C ALA A 36 -9.34 -13.42 -1.33
N ILE A 37 -9.49 -12.58 -2.35
CA ILE A 37 -9.57 -11.14 -2.18
C ILE A 37 -10.95 -10.81 -1.64
N ASN A 38 -11.00 -10.34 -0.39
CA ASN A 38 -12.21 -9.84 0.24
C ASN A 38 -12.04 -8.35 0.51
N VAL A 39 -12.88 -7.51 -0.09
CA VAL A 39 -12.79 -6.05 0.02
C VAL A 39 -14.15 -5.46 0.32
N LYS A 40 -14.20 -4.54 1.27
CA LYS A 40 -15.33 -3.65 1.52
C LYS A 40 -14.91 -2.23 1.21
N LEU A 41 -15.65 -1.59 0.30
CA LEU A 41 -15.51 -0.19 -0.05
C LEU A 41 -16.75 0.57 0.43
N ALA A 42 -16.54 1.60 1.24
CA ALA A 42 -17.58 2.55 1.62
C ALA A 42 -17.25 3.93 1.04
N LEU A 43 -18.17 4.44 0.22
CA LEU A 43 -18.08 5.73 -0.45
C LEU A 43 -19.46 6.40 -0.47
N GLN A 44 -19.75 7.25 0.51
CA GLN A 44 -21.02 7.95 0.60
C GLN A 44 -21.21 9.05 -0.44
N SER A 45 -20.12 9.68 -0.87
CA SER A 45 -20.07 10.62 -1.99
C SER A 45 -18.63 10.80 -2.45
N LEU A 46 -18.43 11.37 -3.63
CA LEU A 46 -17.08 11.68 -4.14
C LEU A 46 -16.33 12.68 -3.25
N GLN A 47 -17.04 13.54 -2.53
CA GLN A 47 -16.47 14.53 -1.61
C GLN A 47 -16.22 13.97 -0.20
N ALA A 48 -16.96 12.90 0.18
CA ALA A 48 -16.82 12.27 1.48
C ALA A 48 -15.56 11.37 1.52
N PRO A 49 -15.06 11.10 2.73
CA PRO A 49 -13.99 10.13 2.88
C PRO A 49 -14.40 8.75 2.36
N MET A 50 -13.51 8.16 1.58
CA MET A 50 -13.62 6.77 1.12
C MET A 50 -12.83 5.87 2.06
N THR A 51 -13.39 4.75 2.45
CA THR A 51 -12.69 3.73 3.22
C THR A 51 -12.69 2.41 2.46
N VAL A 52 -11.54 1.75 2.45
CA VAL A 52 -11.36 0.42 1.90
C VAL A 52 -10.80 -0.45 3.02
N LYS A 53 -11.41 -1.60 3.26
CA LYS A 53 -10.90 -2.61 4.20
C LYS A 53 -11.00 -3.96 3.55
N GLY A 54 -10.02 -4.79 3.78
CA GLY A 54 -10.06 -6.12 3.21
C GLY A 54 -8.89 -6.99 3.61
N ASP A 55 -8.91 -8.15 3.01
CA ASP A 55 -7.82 -9.12 3.08
C ASP A 55 -7.63 -9.80 1.72
N LEU A 56 -6.44 -10.34 1.54
CA LEU A 56 -6.09 -11.11 0.36
C LEU A 56 -5.10 -12.21 0.72
N GLY A 57 -5.11 -13.29 -0.05
CA GLY A 57 -4.12 -14.36 0.02
C GLY A 57 -3.03 -14.16 -1.02
N TRP A 58 -1.78 -14.04 -0.57
CA TRP A 58 -0.61 -13.93 -1.44
C TRP A 58 0.56 -14.73 -0.89
N HIS A 59 1.21 -15.51 -1.75
CA HIS A 59 2.31 -16.42 -1.38
C HIS A 59 2.01 -17.30 -0.15
N GLY A 60 0.77 -17.83 -0.09
CA GLY A 60 0.34 -18.71 0.99
C GLY A 60 -0.03 -18.02 2.31
N GLU A 61 0.04 -16.72 2.38
CA GLU A 61 -0.26 -15.94 3.57
C GLU A 61 -1.43 -14.98 3.35
N LYS A 62 -2.20 -14.78 4.41
CA LYS A 62 -3.23 -13.77 4.47
C LYS A 62 -2.59 -12.40 4.78
N LEU A 63 -2.92 -11.39 4.00
CA LEU A 63 -2.57 -9.99 4.23
C LEU A 63 -3.84 -9.20 4.50
N ASP A 64 -3.97 -8.65 5.69
CA ASP A 64 -5.04 -7.71 6.03
C ASP A 64 -4.61 -6.29 5.67
N PHE A 65 -5.52 -5.49 5.10
CA PHE A 65 -5.23 -4.10 4.77
C PHE A 65 -6.42 -3.18 5.02
N ASN A 66 -6.12 -1.92 5.24
CA ASN A 66 -7.11 -0.85 5.27
C ASN A 66 -6.54 0.43 4.66
N ALA A 67 -7.42 1.20 4.03
CA ALA A 67 -7.09 2.50 3.47
C ALA A 67 -8.22 3.49 3.76
N LYS A 68 -7.86 4.75 3.98
CA LYS A 68 -8.79 5.87 4.07
C LYS A 68 -8.26 7.01 3.21
N LEU A 69 -9.07 7.42 2.24
CA LEU A 69 -8.82 8.56 1.36
C LEU A 69 -9.80 9.68 1.71
N THR A 70 -9.32 10.91 1.87
CA THR A 70 -10.17 12.03 2.31
C THR A 70 -11.21 12.45 1.28
N SER A 71 -10.93 12.28 -0.01
CA SER A 71 -11.84 12.65 -1.09
C SER A 71 -11.48 11.91 -2.39
N ALA A 72 -12.41 11.10 -2.88
CA ALA A 72 -12.26 10.50 -4.20
C ALA A 72 -12.34 11.56 -5.31
N LYS A 73 -13.13 12.63 -5.11
CA LYS A 73 -13.24 13.76 -6.04
C LYS A 73 -11.89 14.44 -6.25
N ALA A 74 -11.12 14.70 -5.18
CA ALA A 74 -9.81 15.31 -5.29
C ALA A 74 -8.88 14.49 -6.20
N VAL A 75 -8.87 13.18 -6.07
CA VAL A 75 -8.09 12.28 -6.94
C VAL A 75 -8.54 12.36 -8.40
N LEU A 76 -9.85 12.37 -8.67
CA LEU A 76 -10.40 12.48 -10.02
C LEU A 76 -10.11 13.86 -10.66
N GLU A 77 -9.93 14.88 -9.87
CA GLU A 77 -9.59 16.24 -10.32
C GLU A 77 -8.07 16.49 -10.30
N GLU A 78 -7.25 15.44 -10.20
CA GLU A 78 -5.79 15.53 -10.14
C GLU A 78 -5.29 16.45 -9.00
N GLN A 79 -6.02 16.46 -7.89
CA GLN A 79 -5.65 17.21 -6.69
C GLN A 79 -5.14 16.29 -5.60
N PRO A 80 -4.21 16.75 -4.74
CA PRO A 80 -3.73 15.95 -3.62
C PRO A 80 -4.87 15.56 -2.68
N ALA A 81 -4.90 14.29 -2.29
CA ALA A 81 -5.82 13.77 -1.28
C ALA A 81 -5.03 13.03 -0.20
N ARG A 82 -5.40 13.26 1.08
CA ARG A 82 -4.76 12.53 2.18
C ARG A 82 -5.15 11.07 2.11
N LEU A 83 -4.14 10.22 2.14
CA LEU A 83 -4.23 8.77 2.20
C LEU A 83 -3.62 8.27 3.51
N VAL A 84 -4.40 7.53 4.28
CA VAL A 84 -3.91 6.72 5.39
C VAL A 84 -4.07 5.27 4.99
N PHE A 85 -2.99 4.52 4.99
CA PHE A 85 -2.95 3.11 4.59
C PHE A 85 -2.23 2.29 5.65
N ALA A 86 -2.72 1.08 5.90
CA ALA A 86 -2.02 0.08 6.69
C ALA A 86 -2.22 -1.30 6.09
N ALA A 87 -1.17 -2.12 6.16
CA ALA A 87 -1.21 -3.52 5.76
C ALA A 87 -0.40 -4.36 6.75
N GLN A 88 -0.90 -5.55 7.07
CA GLN A 88 -0.23 -6.43 8.02
C GLN A 88 -0.45 -7.90 7.73
N ASN A 89 0.58 -8.67 8.01
CA ASN A 89 0.52 -10.12 8.16
C ASN A 89 1.54 -10.57 9.23
N ARG A 90 1.82 -11.87 9.34
CA ARG A 90 2.81 -12.38 10.31
C ARG A 90 4.25 -11.93 10.04
N PHE A 91 4.58 -11.53 8.81
CA PHE A 91 5.95 -11.14 8.42
C PHE A 91 6.17 -9.64 8.43
N VAL A 92 5.13 -8.84 8.19
CA VAL A 92 5.26 -7.40 8.02
C VAL A 92 4.05 -6.65 8.59
N ASN A 93 4.33 -5.50 9.19
CA ASN A 93 3.36 -4.48 9.53
C ASN A 93 3.84 -3.17 8.90
N ALA A 94 3.07 -2.62 7.99
CA ALA A 94 3.40 -1.41 7.25
C ALA A 94 2.26 -0.40 7.36
N SER A 95 2.61 0.87 7.47
CA SER A 95 1.65 1.97 7.47
C SER A 95 2.20 3.17 6.71
N PHE A 96 1.30 3.92 6.12
CA PHE A 96 1.57 5.19 5.45
C PHE A 96 0.50 6.22 5.85
N ASP A 97 0.93 7.44 6.12
CA ASP A 97 0.06 8.59 6.35
C ASP A 97 0.63 9.79 5.61
N GLY A 98 -0.06 10.24 4.58
CA GLY A 98 0.43 11.30 3.71
C GLY A 98 -0.55 11.70 2.64
N ASN A 99 -0.05 12.32 1.59
CA ASN A 99 -0.82 12.73 0.43
C ASN A 99 -0.57 11.80 -0.74
N LEU A 100 -1.62 11.54 -1.48
CA LEU A 100 -1.64 10.87 -2.78
C LEU A 100 -2.01 11.91 -3.83
N LEU A 101 -1.23 12.03 -4.89
CA LEU A 101 -1.55 12.75 -6.11
C LEU A 101 -1.54 11.75 -7.28
N VAL A 102 -2.63 11.66 -8.02
CA VAL A 102 -2.72 10.82 -9.22
C VAL A 102 -2.87 11.74 -10.42
N LYS A 103 -1.84 11.78 -11.28
CA LYS A 103 -1.84 12.54 -12.51
C LYS A 103 -1.33 11.66 -13.67
N ASP A 104 -0.04 11.66 -13.95
CA ASP A 104 0.60 10.77 -14.92
C ASP A 104 1.10 9.46 -14.27
N GLY A 105 0.83 9.28 -13.01
CA GLY A 105 1.19 8.18 -12.12
C GLY A 105 0.65 8.44 -10.73
N ALA A 106 1.06 7.64 -9.76
CA ALA A 106 0.69 7.81 -8.36
C ALA A 106 1.90 8.34 -7.58
N ASP A 107 1.86 9.62 -7.22
CA ASP A 107 2.85 10.24 -6.35
C ASP A 107 2.39 10.23 -4.90
N LEU A 108 3.27 9.79 -4.02
CA LEU A 108 3.04 9.72 -2.57
C LEU A 108 4.01 10.67 -1.86
N GLU A 109 3.52 11.40 -0.86
CA GLU A 109 4.37 12.18 0.02
C GLU A 109 3.83 12.11 1.45
N GLY A 110 4.61 11.49 2.37
CA GLY A 110 4.16 11.31 3.77
C GLY A 110 5.04 10.37 4.58
N GLN A 111 4.60 10.14 5.80
CA GLN A 111 5.26 9.27 6.76
C GLN A 111 5.01 7.81 6.44
N ILE A 112 6.08 7.02 6.33
CA ILE A 112 6.00 5.56 6.27
C ILE A 112 6.58 4.94 7.55
N THR A 113 5.99 3.84 7.98
CA THR A 113 6.54 2.97 9.02
C THR A 113 6.37 1.53 8.60
N THR A 114 7.43 0.75 8.71
CA THR A 114 7.41 -0.69 8.41
C THR A 114 8.16 -1.44 9.49
N LYS A 115 7.62 -2.57 9.94
CA LYS A 115 8.26 -3.47 10.91
C LYS A 115 8.14 -4.91 10.42
N SER A 116 9.20 -5.67 10.64
CA SER A 116 9.23 -7.12 10.43
C SER A 116 9.95 -7.78 11.61
N GLY A 117 9.46 -8.93 12.04
CA GLY A 117 10.14 -9.74 13.06
C GLY A 117 11.41 -10.43 12.54
N SER A 118 11.50 -10.64 11.23
CA SER A 118 12.63 -11.31 10.57
C SER A 118 12.69 -10.88 9.11
N VAL A 119 13.78 -10.22 8.73
CA VAL A 119 14.05 -9.88 7.31
C VAL A 119 14.19 -11.15 6.48
N ARG A 120 14.72 -12.21 7.06
CA ARG A 120 14.89 -13.50 6.37
C ARG A 120 13.53 -14.11 5.99
N ASP A 121 12.60 -14.18 6.95
CA ASP A 121 11.28 -14.76 6.70
C ASP A 121 10.46 -13.87 5.76
N LEU A 122 10.58 -12.55 5.90
CA LEU A 122 9.98 -11.58 5.00
C LEU A 122 10.50 -11.75 3.56
N ALA A 123 11.82 -11.85 3.37
CA ALA A 123 12.42 -12.05 2.07
C ALA A 123 12.01 -13.40 1.44
N GLN A 124 11.99 -14.47 2.23
CA GLN A 124 11.53 -15.77 1.79
C GLN A 124 10.06 -15.74 1.34
N TRP A 125 9.20 -15.08 2.10
CA TRP A 125 7.79 -14.89 1.72
C TRP A 125 7.65 -14.07 0.43
N LEU A 126 8.52 -13.06 0.22
CA LEU A 126 8.59 -12.27 -1.01
C LEU A 126 9.23 -13.03 -2.19
N GLY A 127 9.66 -14.28 -1.98
CA GLY A 127 10.29 -15.11 -3.02
C GLY A 127 11.79 -14.87 -3.21
N THR A 128 12.44 -14.18 -2.28
CA THR A 128 13.89 -13.89 -2.32
C THR A 128 14.62 -14.72 -1.26
N ALA A 129 15.53 -15.60 -1.68
CA ALA A 129 16.37 -16.33 -0.75
C ALA A 129 17.57 -15.47 -0.30
N LEU A 130 17.73 -15.32 1.02
CA LEU A 130 18.91 -14.67 1.61
C LEU A 130 19.98 -15.72 1.99
N PRO A 131 21.28 -15.32 1.99
CA PRO A 131 22.36 -16.21 2.41
C PRO A 131 22.15 -16.72 3.85
N VAL A 132 22.60 -17.96 4.11
CA VAL A 132 22.54 -18.58 5.44
C VAL A 132 23.72 -18.07 6.28
N VAL A 133 23.61 -16.82 6.75
CA VAL A 133 24.59 -16.17 7.63
C VAL A 133 23.83 -15.53 8.81
N PRO A 134 24.49 -15.28 9.96
CA PRO A 134 23.88 -14.50 11.04
C PRO A 134 23.41 -13.13 10.56
N GLY A 135 22.40 -12.59 11.22
CA GLY A 135 21.74 -11.35 10.83
C GLY A 135 20.42 -11.60 10.06
N PHE A 136 19.82 -10.54 9.54
CA PHE A 136 18.50 -10.56 8.90
C PHE A 136 17.35 -10.92 9.86
N GLY A 137 17.48 -10.53 11.14
CA GLY A 137 16.43 -10.63 12.16
C GLY A 137 15.44 -9.45 12.12
N PRO A 138 15.08 -8.86 13.28
CA PRO A 138 14.11 -7.80 13.35
C PRO A 138 14.49 -6.56 12.55
N LEU A 139 13.53 -6.03 11.78
CA LEU A 139 13.66 -4.81 10.98
C LEU A 139 12.62 -3.79 11.42
N SER A 140 13.03 -2.54 11.50
CA SER A 140 12.14 -1.38 11.56
C SER A 140 12.63 -0.31 10.59
N VAL A 141 11.71 0.28 9.85
CA VAL A 141 11.99 1.40 8.95
C VAL A 141 10.93 2.47 9.18
N SER A 142 11.34 3.70 9.37
CA SER A 142 10.43 4.85 9.37
C SER A 142 11.10 6.03 8.69
N GLY A 143 10.32 6.96 8.13
CA GLY A 143 10.83 8.15 7.46
C GLY A 143 9.79 8.84 6.60
N GLN A 144 10.17 9.92 5.97
CA GLN A 144 9.36 10.65 5.00
C GLN A 144 9.59 10.07 3.60
N LEU A 145 8.57 9.38 3.10
CA LEU A 145 8.52 8.86 1.73
C LEU A 145 8.10 9.99 0.78
N LYS A 146 8.77 10.08 -0.35
CA LYS A 146 8.33 10.88 -1.48
C LYS A 146 8.59 10.12 -2.78
N THR A 147 7.55 9.96 -3.59
CA THR A 147 7.64 9.45 -4.96
C THR A 147 7.37 10.59 -5.93
N ASN A 148 8.08 10.62 -7.02
CA ASN A 148 7.87 11.57 -8.12
C ASN A 148 8.29 10.87 -9.43
N GLY A 149 7.30 10.39 -10.18
CA GLY A 149 7.55 9.56 -11.35
C GLY A 149 8.41 8.34 -11.02
N ASN A 150 9.61 8.27 -11.60
CA ASN A 150 10.53 7.15 -11.42
C ASN A 150 11.45 7.27 -10.18
N VAL A 151 11.36 8.37 -9.43
CA VAL A 151 12.21 8.59 -8.25
C VAL A 151 11.43 8.32 -6.99
N THR A 152 11.94 7.42 -6.16
CA THR A 152 11.45 7.17 -4.80
C THR A 152 12.53 7.57 -3.80
N SER A 153 12.21 8.46 -2.88
CA SER A 153 13.12 8.89 -1.82
C SER A 153 12.51 8.67 -0.44
N LEU A 154 13.36 8.31 0.51
CA LEU A 154 13.06 8.22 1.92
C LEU A 154 14.02 9.12 2.67
N SER A 155 13.54 10.23 3.18
CA SER A 155 14.32 11.19 4.00
C SER A 155 13.99 11.05 5.48
N ASN A 156 14.87 11.54 6.34
CA ASN A 156 14.77 11.34 7.78
C ASN A 156 14.55 9.87 8.15
N ALA A 157 15.13 8.98 7.34
CA ALA A 157 15.00 7.56 7.54
C ALA A 157 15.66 7.15 8.86
N ASN A 158 14.93 6.34 9.63
CA ASN A 158 15.45 5.63 10.78
C ASN A 158 15.27 4.13 10.50
N VAL A 159 16.37 3.43 10.38
CA VAL A 159 16.39 1.99 10.06
C VAL A 159 17.01 1.26 11.23
N GLY A 160 16.25 0.35 11.83
CA GLY A 160 16.76 -0.59 12.84
C GLY A 160 16.84 -1.99 12.23
N LEU A 161 17.97 -2.66 12.38
CA LEU A 161 18.21 -4.04 11.96
C LEU A 161 19.02 -4.78 13.01
N ASP A 162 18.52 -5.89 13.53
CA ASP A 162 19.20 -6.71 14.55
C ASP A 162 19.71 -5.91 15.76
N GLY A 163 18.98 -4.88 16.17
CA GLY A 163 19.37 -3.99 17.28
C GLY A 163 20.34 -2.86 16.90
N ALA A 164 20.93 -2.88 15.72
CA ALA A 164 21.66 -1.75 15.17
C ALA A 164 20.71 -0.72 14.57
N THR A 165 21.08 0.55 14.62
CA THR A 165 20.28 1.64 14.05
C THR A 165 21.10 2.50 13.10
N ALA A 166 20.51 2.95 12.04
CA ALA A 166 21.07 3.90 11.09
C ALA A 166 20.04 4.97 10.74
N THR A 167 20.52 6.19 10.52
CA THR A 167 19.69 7.31 10.06
C THR A 167 20.26 7.91 8.79
N GLY A 168 19.40 8.43 7.92
CA GLY A 168 19.89 9.04 6.68
C GLY A 168 18.80 9.34 5.68
N THR A 169 19.22 9.48 4.42
CA THR A 169 18.34 9.66 3.26
C THR A 169 18.75 8.67 2.19
N VAL A 170 17.78 8.01 1.59
CA VAL A 170 17.97 7.07 0.48
C VAL A 170 17.07 7.51 -0.69
N ALA A 171 17.60 7.46 -1.91
CA ALA A 171 16.82 7.65 -3.12
C ALA A 171 17.13 6.53 -4.11
N VAL A 172 16.10 6.06 -4.80
CA VAL A 172 16.17 5.03 -5.84
C VAL A 172 15.47 5.56 -7.08
N THR A 173 16.09 5.37 -8.23
CA THR A 173 15.51 5.67 -9.56
C THR A 173 15.29 4.37 -10.29
N THR A 174 14.07 4.14 -10.80
CA THR A 174 13.65 2.95 -11.57
C THR A 174 13.45 3.25 -13.04
#